data_4ae481e0a4416785403de0516c6057ce
#
_entry.id   4ae481e0a4416785403de0516c6057ce
#
_cell.length_a   1.000
_cell.length_b   1.000
_cell.length_c   1.000
_cell.angle_alpha   90.00
_cell.angle_beta   90.00
_cell.angle_gamma   90.00
#
_symmetry.space_group_name_H-M   'P 1'
#
loop_
_entity.id
_entity.type
_entity.pdbx_description
1 polymer ?
#
loop_
_entity_poly.entity_id
_entity_poly.type
_entity_poly.pdbx_seq_one_letter_code
_entity_poly.pdbx_strand_id
1 'polypeptide(L)'
;MKILVTGGAGYIGSHTCVELLEAGYDVVIVDNLYNASEKAVDRIGQITGKTPTFYEADIRDYEKMTEIFAKEQPDTVIHFAGLKAVGESVRKPLEYYENNIAGTLNLCKVMRENGCKNIIFSSSATVYGNPAFIPITEECPKGVCTNPYGWTKHMLEQILTDIQFADPEWNVILLRYFNPIGAHKSGLIGEDPKGIPNNLLPYVAQVAIGKLPCVGVFGNDYDTPDGTGVRDYIHVVDLAKGHVAAINKIKENPGVKIYNL
;
A
#
# COMPACT_ATOMS: atom_id res chain seq x y z
N MET A 1 0.96 17.45 -12.68
CA MET A 1 1.79 16.38 -12.12
C MET A 1 1.04 15.08 -12.28
N LYS A 2 1.66 14.12 -12.94
CA LYS A 2 1.06 12.82 -13.23
C LYS A 2 1.56 11.78 -12.24
N ILE A 3 0.64 11.08 -11.58
CA ILE A 3 0.94 10.09 -10.55
C ILE A 3 0.59 8.71 -11.07
N LEU A 4 1.56 7.80 -11.12
CA LEU A 4 1.32 6.39 -11.39
C LEU A 4 1.10 5.65 -10.08
N VAL A 5 -0.03 4.97 -9.96
CA VAL A 5 -0.44 4.22 -8.76
C VAL A 5 -0.46 2.74 -9.08
N THR A 6 0.51 1.98 -8.60
CA THR A 6 0.49 0.53 -8.72
C THR A 6 -0.37 -0.07 -7.61
N GLY A 7 -1.19 -1.06 -7.92
CA GLY A 7 -2.18 -1.57 -6.97
C GLY A 7 -3.35 -0.60 -6.74
N GLY A 8 -3.59 0.30 -7.70
CA GLY A 8 -4.56 1.39 -7.57
C GLY A 8 -6.02 0.96 -7.61
N ALA A 9 -6.33 -0.27 -8.06
CA ALA A 9 -7.67 -0.85 -8.00
C ALA A 9 -7.95 -1.54 -6.65
N GLY A 10 -6.95 -1.70 -5.79
CA GLY A 10 -7.08 -2.27 -4.45
C GLY A 10 -7.75 -1.34 -3.44
N TYR A 11 -7.92 -1.81 -2.20
CA TYR A 11 -8.61 -1.10 -1.13
C TYR A 11 -8.02 0.30 -0.86
N ILE A 12 -6.75 0.38 -0.42
CA ILE A 12 -6.10 1.66 -0.11
C ILE A 12 -5.86 2.45 -1.40
N GLY A 13 -5.44 1.76 -2.48
CA GLY A 13 -5.14 2.37 -3.78
C GLY A 13 -6.33 3.12 -4.37
N SER A 14 -7.53 2.53 -4.37
CA SER A 14 -8.74 3.17 -4.91
C SER A 14 -9.14 4.43 -4.14
N HIS A 15 -9.07 4.40 -2.81
CA HIS A 15 -9.32 5.59 -1.98
C HIS A 15 -8.27 6.68 -2.22
N THR A 16 -7.00 6.29 -2.37
CA THR A 16 -5.92 7.23 -2.70
C THR A 16 -6.11 7.84 -4.10
N CYS A 17 -6.54 7.06 -5.09
CA CYS A 17 -6.84 7.58 -6.42
C CYS A 17 -7.98 8.62 -6.39
N VAL A 18 -9.01 8.42 -5.56
CA VAL A 18 -10.08 9.43 -5.37
C VAL A 18 -9.49 10.73 -4.83
N GLU A 19 -8.76 10.69 -3.73
CA GLU A 19 -8.17 11.87 -3.09
C GLU A 19 -7.18 12.60 -4.03
N LEU A 20 -6.41 11.86 -4.84
CA LEU A 20 -5.50 12.42 -5.84
C LEU A 20 -6.25 13.17 -6.94
N LEU A 21 -7.31 12.58 -7.50
CA LEU A 21 -8.13 13.19 -8.55
C LEU A 21 -8.88 14.42 -8.04
N GLU A 22 -9.38 14.37 -6.79
CA GLU A 22 -10.00 15.52 -6.13
C GLU A 22 -8.99 16.65 -5.87
N ALA A 23 -7.74 16.31 -5.53
CA ALA A 23 -6.64 17.26 -5.38
C ALA A 23 -6.09 17.80 -6.72
N GLY A 24 -6.62 17.34 -7.86
CA GLY A 24 -6.28 17.87 -9.19
C GLY A 24 -5.05 17.23 -9.85
N TYR A 25 -4.60 16.07 -9.37
CA TYR A 25 -3.54 15.30 -10.03
C TYR A 25 -4.08 14.46 -11.20
N ASP A 26 -3.23 14.20 -12.19
CA ASP A 26 -3.50 13.20 -13.22
C ASP A 26 -3.11 11.82 -12.66
N VAL A 27 -4.01 10.86 -12.74
CA VAL A 27 -3.81 9.53 -12.16
C VAL A 27 -3.76 8.46 -13.23
N VAL A 28 -2.70 7.65 -13.19
CA VAL A 28 -2.54 6.43 -13.98
C VAL A 28 -2.52 5.25 -13.01
N ILE A 29 -3.44 4.31 -13.18
CA ILE A 29 -3.55 3.10 -12.36
C ILE A 29 -2.92 1.93 -13.12
N VAL A 30 -2.06 1.17 -12.43
CA VAL A 30 -1.55 -0.14 -12.87
C VAL A 30 -1.92 -1.17 -11.82
N ASP A 31 -2.65 -2.20 -12.21
CA ASP A 31 -3.09 -3.28 -11.32
C ASP A 31 -3.24 -4.58 -12.12
N ASN A 32 -2.82 -5.72 -11.58
CA ASN A 32 -2.99 -7.02 -12.23
C ASN A 32 -4.31 -7.72 -11.85
N LEU A 33 -5.15 -7.04 -11.08
CA LEU A 33 -6.45 -7.50 -10.60
C LEU A 33 -6.42 -8.82 -9.83
N TYR A 34 -5.25 -9.23 -9.30
CA TYR A 34 -5.11 -10.45 -8.52
C TYR A 34 -6.07 -10.49 -7.32
N ASN A 35 -6.12 -9.39 -6.55
CA ASN A 35 -7.01 -9.22 -5.39
C ASN A 35 -7.81 -7.91 -5.45
N ALA A 36 -8.10 -7.45 -6.64
CA ALA A 36 -8.86 -6.24 -6.92
C ALA A 36 -9.88 -6.49 -8.03
N SER A 37 -10.64 -5.48 -8.40
CA SER A 37 -11.61 -5.54 -9.48
C SER A 37 -11.60 -4.24 -10.27
N GLU A 38 -11.70 -4.32 -11.59
CA GLU A 38 -11.83 -3.16 -12.48
C GLU A 38 -13.02 -2.26 -12.11
N LYS A 39 -14.06 -2.84 -11.48
CA LYS A 39 -15.19 -2.06 -10.93
C LYS A 39 -14.74 -0.96 -9.95
N ALA A 40 -13.61 -1.12 -9.27
CA ALA A 40 -13.08 -0.07 -8.40
C ALA A 40 -12.66 1.16 -9.23
N VAL A 41 -12.08 0.95 -10.42
CA VAL A 41 -11.67 2.02 -11.34
C VAL A 41 -12.90 2.78 -11.86
N ASP A 42 -13.96 2.07 -12.28
CA ASP A 42 -15.23 2.68 -12.69
C ASP A 42 -15.83 3.54 -11.56
N ARG A 43 -15.79 3.03 -10.33
CA ARG A 43 -16.35 3.71 -9.16
C ARG A 43 -15.53 4.94 -8.75
N ILE A 44 -14.22 4.93 -8.94
CA ILE A 44 -13.39 6.13 -8.80
C ILE A 44 -13.90 7.22 -9.75
N GLY A 45 -14.17 6.87 -11.01
CA GLY A 45 -14.75 7.78 -12.00
C GLY A 45 -16.13 8.32 -11.59
N GLN A 46 -17.00 7.47 -11.05
CA GLN A 46 -18.33 7.86 -10.56
C GLN A 46 -18.24 8.83 -9.35
N ILE A 47 -17.30 8.62 -8.46
CA ILE A 47 -17.12 9.46 -7.27
C ILE A 47 -16.58 10.83 -7.64
N THR A 48 -15.55 10.87 -8.50
CA THR A 48 -14.77 12.09 -8.77
C THR A 48 -15.23 12.86 -10.00
N GLY A 49 -16.04 12.24 -10.86
CA GLY A 49 -16.36 12.76 -12.20
C GLY A 49 -15.18 12.77 -13.17
N LYS A 50 -14.05 12.13 -12.80
CA LYS A 50 -12.82 12.06 -13.60
C LYS A 50 -12.41 10.59 -13.75
N THR A 51 -12.20 10.15 -14.99
CA THR A 51 -11.80 8.76 -15.26
C THR A 51 -10.26 8.67 -15.24
N PRO A 52 -9.65 7.92 -14.32
CA PRO A 52 -8.21 7.67 -14.35
C PRO A 52 -7.84 6.80 -15.56
N THR A 53 -6.62 6.95 -16.07
CA THR A 53 -6.09 6.00 -17.04
C THR A 53 -5.80 4.67 -16.34
N PHE A 54 -6.24 3.55 -16.90
CA PHE A 54 -6.06 2.23 -16.32
C PHE A 54 -5.32 1.29 -17.25
N TYR A 55 -4.36 0.55 -16.69
CA TYR A 55 -3.65 -0.55 -17.32
C TYR A 55 -3.76 -1.80 -16.46
N GLU A 56 -4.35 -2.85 -17.02
CA GLU A 56 -4.22 -4.19 -16.43
C GLU A 56 -2.83 -4.73 -16.77
N ALA A 57 -1.93 -4.69 -15.79
CA ALA A 57 -0.55 -5.14 -15.95
C ALA A 57 0.07 -5.56 -14.61
N ASP A 58 1.04 -6.46 -14.68
CA ASP A 58 1.83 -6.90 -13.53
C ASP A 58 3.12 -6.10 -13.44
N ILE A 59 3.48 -5.63 -12.25
CA ILE A 59 4.72 -4.89 -12.01
C ILE A 59 5.99 -5.72 -12.31
N ARG A 60 5.87 -7.04 -12.38
CA ARG A 60 6.95 -7.97 -12.75
C ARG A 60 7.19 -8.04 -14.26
N ASP A 61 6.23 -7.59 -15.06
CA ASP A 61 6.36 -7.51 -16.52
C ASP A 61 7.14 -6.25 -16.91
N TYR A 62 8.44 -6.45 -17.11
CA TYR A 62 9.36 -5.35 -17.41
C TYR A 62 9.01 -4.63 -18.71
N GLU A 63 8.68 -5.38 -19.77
CA GLU A 63 8.39 -4.80 -21.08
C GLU A 63 7.12 -3.96 -21.02
N LYS A 64 6.06 -4.51 -20.42
CA LYS A 64 4.79 -3.81 -20.27
C LYS A 64 4.91 -2.56 -19.39
N MET A 65 5.65 -2.65 -18.29
CA MET A 65 5.89 -1.48 -17.42
C MET A 65 6.70 -0.41 -18.15
N THR A 66 7.69 -0.80 -18.95
CA THR A 66 8.48 0.14 -19.76
C THR A 66 7.62 0.86 -20.82
N GLU A 67 6.72 0.13 -21.51
CA GLU A 67 5.75 0.73 -22.44
C GLU A 67 4.85 1.78 -21.74
N ILE A 68 4.33 1.42 -20.57
CA ILE A 68 3.46 2.32 -19.79
C ILE A 68 4.23 3.58 -19.37
N PHE A 69 5.45 3.44 -18.85
CA PHE A 69 6.25 4.59 -18.42
C PHE A 69 6.64 5.49 -19.59
N ALA A 70 7.04 4.91 -20.72
CA ALA A 70 7.37 5.67 -21.92
C ALA A 70 6.18 6.48 -22.45
N LYS A 71 4.98 5.91 -22.40
CA LYS A 71 3.75 6.56 -22.86
C LYS A 71 3.24 7.62 -21.86
N GLU A 72 3.20 7.27 -20.58
CA GLU A 72 2.56 8.11 -19.56
C GLU A 72 3.50 9.14 -18.94
N GLN A 73 4.80 8.86 -18.89
CA GLN A 73 5.84 9.73 -18.31
C GLN A 73 5.44 10.25 -16.91
N PRO A 74 5.21 9.37 -15.93
CA PRO A 74 4.78 9.78 -14.60
C PRO A 74 5.90 10.56 -13.87
N ASP A 75 5.51 11.58 -13.12
CA ASP A 75 6.40 12.38 -12.27
C ASP A 75 6.73 11.65 -10.95
N THR A 76 5.78 10.85 -10.46
CA THR A 76 5.86 10.18 -9.16
C THR A 76 5.11 8.84 -9.21
N VAL A 77 5.63 7.85 -8.51
CA VAL A 77 4.96 6.57 -8.28
C VAL A 77 4.47 6.46 -6.85
N ILE A 78 3.22 6.06 -6.66
CA ILE A 78 2.73 5.53 -5.38
C ILE A 78 2.62 4.02 -5.52
N HIS A 79 3.35 3.29 -4.70
CA HIS A 79 3.53 1.85 -4.85
C HIS A 79 2.76 1.08 -3.77
N PHE A 80 1.54 0.62 -4.11
CA PHE A 80 0.73 -0.27 -3.28
C PHE A 80 0.81 -1.74 -3.71
N ALA A 81 1.12 -2.00 -4.98
CA ALA A 81 1.11 -3.37 -5.50
C ALA A 81 1.99 -4.29 -4.65
N GLY A 82 1.40 -5.37 -4.14
CA GLY A 82 2.08 -6.33 -3.29
C GLY A 82 1.09 -7.28 -2.61
N LEU A 83 1.53 -8.50 -2.37
CA LEU A 83 0.81 -9.46 -1.56
C LEU A 83 0.91 -9.05 -0.08
N LYS A 84 -0.21 -9.02 0.66
CA LYS A 84 -0.28 -8.41 2.01
C LYS A 84 -0.80 -9.33 3.11
N ALA A 85 -1.24 -10.55 2.80
CA ALA A 85 -1.85 -11.44 3.77
C ALA A 85 -0.78 -12.16 4.62
N VAL A 86 -0.61 -11.72 5.88
CA VAL A 86 0.42 -12.24 6.81
C VAL A 86 0.37 -13.76 6.92
N GLY A 87 -0.80 -14.36 7.20
CA GLY A 87 -0.94 -15.80 7.34
C GLY A 87 -0.70 -16.57 6.04
N GLU A 88 -0.99 -16.01 4.87
CA GLU A 88 -0.67 -16.60 3.58
C GLU A 88 0.84 -16.57 3.32
N SER A 89 1.52 -15.49 3.69
CA SER A 89 2.96 -15.34 3.48
C SER A 89 3.78 -16.46 4.12
N VAL A 90 3.32 -16.97 5.27
CA VAL A 90 3.97 -18.10 5.96
C VAL A 90 3.85 -19.41 5.15
N ARG A 91 2.75 -19.57 4.43
CA ARG A 91 2.51 -20.79 3.61
C ARG A 91 3.09 -20.68 2.20
N LYS A 92 3.26 -19.46 1.69
CA LYS A 92 3.71 -19.20 0.32
C LYS A 92 4.83 -18.14 0.28
N PRO A 93 5.94 -18.36 1.01
CA PRO A 93 6.98 -17.34 1.14
C PRO A 93 7.63 -16.96 -0.19
N LEU A 94 7.84 -17.93 -1.09
CA LEU A 94 8.49 -17.66 -2.40
C LEU A 94 7.66 -16.70 -3.24
N GLU A 95 6.36 -16.90 -3.32
CA GLU A 95 5.44 -16.03 -4.06
C GLU A 95 5.43 -14.61 -3.50
N TYR A 96 5.57 -14.48 -2.17
CA TYR A 96 5.67 -13.17 -1.52
C TYR A 96 6.98 -12.45 -1.84
N TYR A 97 8.11 -13.16 -1.80
CA TYR A 97 9.39 -12.57 -2.18
C TYR A 97 9.46 -12.25 -3.67
N GLU A 98 9.00 -13.15 -4.52
CA GLU A 98 8.96 -12.92 -5.96
C GLU A 98 8.06 -11.73 -6.33
N ASN A 99 6.83 -11.71 -5.83
CA ASN A 99 5.90 -10.64 -6.15
C ASN A 99 6.34 -9.30 -5.56
N ASN A 100 6.66 -9.26 -4.26
CA ASN A 100 6.89 -7.99 -3.58
C ASN A 100 8.30 -7.45 -3.84
N ILE A 101 9.35 -8.29 -3.75
CA ILE A 101 10.73 -7.81 -3.91
C ILE A 101 11.09 -7.73 -5.39
N ALA A 102 10.97 -8.82 -6.15
CA ALA A 102 11.36 -8.79 -7.56
C ALA A 102 10.47 -7.80 -8.35
N GLY A 103 9.17 -7.73 -8.05
CA GLY A 103 8.27 -6.76 -8.68
C GLY A 103 8.67 -5.31 -8.37
N THR A 104 9.03 -4.98 -7.11
CA THR A 104 9.49 -3.63 -6.77
C THR A 104 10.85 -3.31 -7.40
N LEU A 105 11.78 -4.26 -7.45
CA LEU A 105 13.07 -4.08 -8.14
C LEU A 105 12.87 -3.79 -9.62
N ASN A 106 11.97 -4.54 -10.27
CA ASN A 106 11.60 -4.29 -11.65
C ASN A 106 11.01 -2.89 -11.85
N LEU A 107 10.07 -2.49 -11.00
CA LEU A 107 9.50 -1.15 -11.01
C LEU A 107 10.58 -0.07 -10.86
N CYS A 108 11.48 -0.18 -9.89
CA CYS A 108 12.57 0.78 -9.68
C CYS A 108 13.53 0.86 -10.89
N LYS A 109 13.78 -0.28 -11.55
CA LYS A 109 14.58 -0.30 -12.78
C LYS A 109 13.90 0.49 -13.89
N VAL A 110 12.62 0.24 -14.15
CA VAL A 110 11.82 0.96 -15.14
C VAL A 110 11.74 2.45 -14.81
N MET A 111 11.50 2.79 -13.55
CA MET A 111 11.48 4.18 -13.06
C MET A 111 12.79 4.90 -13.38
N ARG A 112 13.93 4.30 -13.04
CA ARG A 112 15.27 4.86 -13.30
C ARG A 112 15.51 5.11 -14.78
N GLU A 113 15.18 4.13 -15.63
CA GLU A 113 15.39 4.20 -17.09
C GLU A 113 14.52 5.24 -17.78
N ASN A 114 13.37 5.59 -17.17
CA ASN A 114 12.45 6.62 -17.67
C ASN A 114 12.56 7.95 -16.91
N GLY A 115 13.55 8.14 -16.05
CA GLY A 115 13.79 9.40 -15.33
C GLY A 115 12.80 9.72 -14.23
N CYS A 116 11.93 8.79 -13.84
CA CYS A 116 11.02 8.95 -12.72
C CYS A 116 11.71 8.50 -11.43
N LYS A 117 12.14 9.44 -10.59
CA LYS A 117 12.93 9.18 -9.38
C LYS A 117 12.19 9.50 -8.08
N ASN A 118 10.88 9.65 -8.11
CA ASN A 118 10.03 9.94 -6.96
C ASN A 118 9.14 8.73 -6.64
N ILE A 119 9.29 8.17 -5.44
CA ILE A 119 8.48 7.03 -5.00
C ILE A 119 7.92 7.22 -3.60
N ILE A 120 6.62 6.97 -3.44
CA ILE A 120 5.94 6.83 -2.14
C ILE A 120 5.62 5.35 -1.98
N PHE A 121 6.24 4.72 -0.99
CA PHE A 121 6.15 3.29 -0.77
C PHE A 121 5.22 2.95 0.38
N SER A 122 4.27 2.08 0.10
CA SER A 122 3.37 1.44 1.07
C SER A 122 4.17 0.47 1.94
N SER A 123 4.74 0.98 3.03
CA SER A 123 5.37 0.13 4.05
C SER A 123 4.34 -0.30 5.11
N SER A 124 4.78 -0.84 6.23
CA SER A 124 3.92 -1.39 7.27
C SER A 124 4.58 -1.29 8.63
N ALA A 125 3.80 -1.08 9.68
CA ALA A 125 4.26 -1.16 11.06
C ALA A 125 4.84 -2.55 11.42
N THR A 126 4.59 -3.58 10.61
CA THR A 126 5.21 -4.92 10.78
C THR A 126 6.74 -4.89 10.72
N VAL A 127 7.35 -3.84 10.14
CA VAL A 127 8.82 -3.67 10.11
C VAL A 127 9.41 -3.44 11.50
N TYR A 128 8.60 -3.00 12.45
CA TYR A 128 9.04 -2.84 13.84
C TYR A 128 9.15 -4.16 14.61
N GLY A 129 8.50 -5.25 14.10
CA GLY A 129 8.49 -6.53 14.81
C GLY A 129 7.90 -6.40 16.21
N ASN A 130 8.64 -6.85 17.22
CA ASN A 130 8.38 -6.51 18.60
C ASN A 130 9.05 -5.15 18.88
N PRO A 131 8.26 -4.06 19.04
CA PRO A 131 8.81 -2.72 19.13
C PRO A 131 9.67 -2.54 20.38
N ALA A 132 10.76 -1.78 20.26
CA ALA A 132 11.65 -1.50 21.38
C ALA A 132 10.99 -0.62 22.46
N PHE A 133 9.99 0.16 22.10
CA PHE A 133 9.23 1.02 23.01
C PHE A 133 7.81 1.32 22.46
N ILE A 134 6.92 1.71 23.38
CA ILE A 134 5.53 2.12 23.08
C ILE A 134 5.29 3.48 23.76
N PRO A 135 4.63 4.46 23.07
CA PRO A 135 4.09 4.39 21.72
C PRO A 135 5.18 4.32 20.64
N ILE A 136 4.87 3.62 19.53
CA ILE A 136 5.82 3.44 18.43
C ILE A 136 5.92 4.74 17.63
N THR A 137 7.10 5.33 17.57
CA THR A 137 7.44 6.47 16.68
C THR A 137 8.36 6.01 15.57
N GLU A 138 8.62 6.88 14.58
CA GLU A 138 9.54 6.58 13.48
C GLU A 138 11.00 6.39 13.94
N GLU A 139 11.34 6.87 15.14
CA GLU A 139 12.64 6.65 15.80
C GLU A 139 12.80 5.22 16.36
N CYS A 140 11.68 4.50 16.50
CA CYS A 140 11.73 3.10 16.92
C CYS A 140 12.51 2.28 15.89
N PRO A 141 13.58 1.58 16.31
CA PRO A 141 14.37 0.78 15.39
C PRO A 141 13.53 -0.32 14.75
N LYS A 142 13.87 -0.66 13.50
CA LYS A 142 13.28 -1.84 12.86
C LYS A 142 13.69 -3.09 13.62
N GLY A 143 12.70 -3.95 13.89
CA GLY A 143 12.90 -5.19 14.63
C GLY A 143 13.00 -6.42 13.72
N VAL A 144 13.02 -7.59 14.36
CA VAL A 144 12.97 -8.87 13.68
C VAL A 144 11.51 -9.14 13.26
N CYS A 145 11.27 -9.21 11.96
CA CYS A 145 9.94 -9.51 11.45
C CYS A 145 9.55 -10.97 11.74
N THR A 146 8.29 -11.20 12.09
CA THR A 146 7.78 -12.51 12.49
C THR A 146 7.21 -13.33 11.31
N ASN A 147 7.18 -12.75 10.11
CA ASN A 147 6.57 -13.37 8.93
C ASN A 147 7.18 -12.85 7.62
N PRO A 148 7.09 -13.63 6.51
CA PRO A 148 7.66 -13.25 5.22
C PRO A 148 7.12 -11.92 4.66
N TYR A 149 5.83 -11.61 4.84
CA TYR A 149 5.29 -10.31 4.42
C TYR A 149 6.03 -9.14 5.10
N GLY A 150 6.18 -9.20 6.42
CA GLY A 150 6.94 -8.18 7.17
C GLY A 150 8.38 -8.06 6.66
N TRP A 151 9.03 -9.19 6.40
CA TRP A 151 10.37 -9.19 5.82
C TRP A 151 10.43 -8.56 4.43
N THR A 152 9.43 -8.76 3.56
CA THR A 152 9.42 -8.07 2.25
C THR A 152 9.39 -6.55 2.43
N LYS A 153 8.56 -6.03 3.35
CA LYS A 153 8.49 -4.58 3.63
C LYS A 153 9.79 -4.06 4.23
N HIS A 154 10.35 -4.77 5.21
CA HIS A 154 11.63 -4.42 5.85
C HIS A 154 12.78 -4.34 4.83
N MET A 155 12.92 -5.35 3.97
CA MET A 155 13.95 -5.40 2.93
C MET A 155 13.75 -4.29 1.89
N LEU A 156 12.50 -4.04 1.46
CA LEU A 156 12.21 -3.00 0.48
C LEU A 156 12.49 -1.59 1.01
N GLU A 157 12.25 -1.32 2.28
CA GLU A 157 12.69 -0.05 2.89
C GLU A 157 14.21 0.13 2.79
N GLN A 158 14.98 -0.94 3.04
CA GLN A 158 16.44 -0.88 2.90
C GLN A 158 16.85 -0.68 1.45
N ILE A 159 16.30 -1.47 0.52
CA ILE A 159 16.59 -1.37 -0.92
C ILE A 159 16.32 0.03 -1.45
N LEU A 160 15.17 0.62 -1.12
CA LEU A 160 14.81 1.97 -1.55
C LEU A 160 15.74 3.03 -0.94
N THR A 161 16.17 2.84 0.30
CA THR A 161 17.16 3.70 0.96
C THR A 161 18.53 3.62 0.26
N ASP A 162 18.98 2.41 -0.08
CA ASP A 162 20.24 2.20 -0.79
C ASP A 162 20.21 2.78 -2.22
N ILE A 163 19.07 2.69 -2.91
CA ILE A 163 18.86 3.31 -4.23
C ILE A 163 19.02 4.84 -4.12
N GLN A 164 18.39 5.46 -3.12
CA GLN A 164 18.51 6.90 -2.90
C GLN A 164 19.93 7.32 -2.48
N PHE A 165 20.58 6.51 -1.66
CA PHE A 165 21.98 6.77 -1.27
C PHE A 165 22.93 6.74 -2.47
N ALA A 166 22.73 5.79 -3.38
CA ALA A 166 23.54 5.65 -4.59
C ALA A 166 23.25 6.73 -5.65
N ASP A 167 22.02 7.24 -5.69
CA ASP A 167 21.58 8.31 -6.59
C ASP A 167 20.72 9.33 -5.83
N PRO A 168 21.33 10.43 -5.35
CA PRO A 168 20.66 11.44 -4.54
C PRO A 168 19.50 12.20 -5.21
N GLU A 169 19.30 12.01 -6.52
CA GLU A 169 18.12 12.57 -7.21
C GLU A 169 16.82 11.82 -6.87
N TRP A 170 16.94 10.60 -6.31
CA TRP A 170 15.76 9.89 -5.83
C TRP A 170 15.17 10.51 -4.58
N ASN A 171 13.85 10.56 -4.56
CA ASN A 171 13.07 10.94 -3.39
C ASN A 171 12.18 9.76 -2.99
N VAL A 172 12.34 9.29 -1.77
CA VAL A 172 11.67 8.10 -1.24
C VAL A 172 10.90 8.46 0.01
N ILE A 173 9.59 8.27 -0.01
CA ILE A 173 8.78 8.37 1.21
C ILE A 173 8.27 6.98 1.57
N LEU A 174 8.61 6.54 2.78
CA LEU A 174 8.20 5.28 3.36
C LEU A 174 7.05 5.54 4.32
N LEU A 175 5.86 5.04 4.00
CA LEU A 175 4.66 5.20 4.83
C LEU A 175 4.39 3.87 5.55
N ARG A 176 4.62 3.83 6.86
CA ARG A 176 4.40 2.66 7.71
C ARG A 176 2.99 2.67 8.25
N TYR A 177 2.10 1.88 7.63
CA TYR A 177 0.71 1.80 8.05
C TYR A 177 0.53 0.90 9.27
N PHE A 178 -0.35 1.33 10.18
CA PHE A 178 -0.92 0.47 11.20
C PHE A 178 -2.12 -0.29 10.61
N ASN A 179 -3.34 -0.09 11.07
CA ASN A 179 -4.47 -0.89 10.62
C ASN A 179 -5.52 -0.01 9.91
N PRO A 180 -5.52 0.05 8.57
CA PRO A 180 -6.53 0.82 7.85
C PRO A 180 -7.90 0.15 7.96
N ILE A 181 -8.92 0.96 8.24
CA ILE A 181 -10.31 0.55 8.35
C ILE A 181 -11.24 1.53 7.64
N GLY A 182 -12.50 1.15 7.48
CA GLY A 182 -13.54 2.02 6.95
C GLY A 182 -13.72 1.91 5.44
N ALA A 183 -14.53 2.80 4.89
CA ALA A 183 -14.88 2.86 3.49
C ALA A 183 -15.15 4.31 3.07
N HIS A 184 -15.25 4.57 1.78
CA HIS A 184 -15.59 5.89 1.29
C HIS A 184 -17.05 6.23 1.61
N LYS A 185 -17.32 7.49 1.95
CA LYS A 185 -18.66 8.00 2.32
C LYS A 185 -19.76 7.76 1.28
N SER A 186 -19.38 7.58 0.00
CA SER A 186 -20.33 7.25 -1.08
C SER A 186 -20.88 5.84 -0.99
N GLY A 187 -20.26 4.93 -0.23
CA GLY A 187 -20.57 3.51 -0.21
C GLY A 187 -20.16 2.74 -1.49
N LEU A 188 -19.50 3.38 -2.45
CA LEU A 188 -19.12 2.76 -3.72
C LEU A 188 -17.82 1.97 -3.65
N ILE A 189 -16.85 2.41 -2.84
CA ILE A 189 -15.56 1.73 -2.63
C ILE A 189 -15.32 1.46 -1.14
N GLY A 190 -14.65 0.33 -0.87
CA GLY A 190 -14.35 -0.16 0.48
C GLY A 190 -13.42 -1.38 0.41
N GLU A 191 -13.22 -2.07 1.53
CA GLU A 191 -12.45 -3.30 1.55
C GLU A 191 -13.32 -4.50 1.15
N ASP A 192 -13.10 -5.02 -0.07
CA ASP A 192 -13.83 -6.17 -0.64
C ASP A 192 -12.83 -7.26 -1.08
N PRO A 193 -12.25 -7.99 -0.11
CA PRO A 193 -11.28 -9.03 -0.44
C PRO A 193 -11.92 -10.23 -1.12
N LYS A 194 -11.19 -10.85 -2.05
CA LYS A 194 -11.60 -12.13 -2.62
C LYS A 194 -11.46 -13.24 -1.57
N GLY A 195 -12.53 -13.96 -1.30
CA GLY A 195 -12.57 -15.06 -0.32
C GLY A 195 -12.84 -14.60 1.11
N ILE A 196 -12.35 -15.36 2.10
CA ILE A 196 -12.54 -15.05 3.53
C ILE A 196 -11.59 -13.91 3.93
N PRO A 197 -12.13 -12.81 4.51
CA PRO A 197 -11.31 -11.71 4.96
C PRO A 197 -10.27 -12.08 6.01
N ASN A 198 -9.06 -11.55 5.87
CA ASN A 198 -8.00 -11.69 6.88
C ASN A 198 -7.96 -10.51 7.86
N ASN A 199 -8.58 -9.38 7.52
CA ASN A 199 -8.67 -8.21 8.39
C ASN A 199 -9.96 -8.25 9.22
N LEU A 200 -9.91 -7.66 10.41
CA LEU A 200 -11.01 -7.70 11.38
C LEU A 200 -12.31 -7.08 10.81
N LEU A 201 -12.23 -5.87 10.28
CA LEU A 201 -13.42 -5.11 9.92
C LEU A 201 -14.23 -5.72 8.76
N PRO A 202 -13.62 -6.13 7.62
CA PRO A 202 -14.37 -6.81 6.58
C PRO A 202 -14.90 -8.19 7.04
N TYR A 203 -14.21 -8.86 7.98
CA TYR A 203 -14.73 -10.10 8.57
C TYR A 203 -16.00 -9.83 9.40
N VAL A 204 -15.95 -8.84 10.30
CA VAL A 204 -17.11 -8.41 11.10
C VAL A 204 -18.27 -7.98 10.20
N ALA A 205 -17.99 -7.22 9.14
CA ALA A 205 -19.01 -6.82 8.17
C ALA A 205 -19.69 -8.03 7.50
N GLN A 206 -18.92 -9.06 7.12
CA GLN A 206 -19.49 -10.29 6.55
C GLN A 206 -20.32 -11.09 7.54
N VAL A 207 -19.97 -11.06 8.83
CA VAL A 207 -20.81 -11.64 9.90
C VAL A 207 -22.10 -10.83 10.04
N ALA A 208 -22.00 -9.50 10.09
CA ALA A 208 -23.16 -8.63 10.27
C ALA A 208 -24.22 -8.78 9.15
N ILE A 209 -23.80 -9.09 7.92
CA ILE A 209 -24.74 -9.34 6.79
C ILE A 209 -25.05 -10.83 6.58
N GLY A 210 -24.65 -11.71 7.52
CA GLY A 210 -24.98 -13.14 7.52
C GLY A 210 -24.18 -14.00 6.51
N LYS A 211 -23.10 -13.47 5.92
CA LYS A 211 -22.20 -14.27 5.05
C LYS A 211 -21.31 -15.23 5.84
N LEU A 212 -20.93 -14.84 7.05
CA LEU A 212 -20.14 -15.65 7.98
C LEU A 212 -20.94 -15.87 9.28
N PRO A 213 -20.76 -17.00 9.98
CA PRO A 213 -21.61 -17.38 11.12
C PRO A 213 -21.34 -16.58 12.39
N CYS A 214 -20.07 -16.27 12.69
CA CYS A 214 -19.69 -15.56 13.90
C CYS A 214 -18.25 -15.01 13.78
N VAL A 215 -17.92 -14.06 14.65
CA VAL A 215 -16.54 -13.59 14.86
C VAL A 215 -15.84 -14.52 15.86
N GLY A 216 -14.67 -15.05 15.49
CA GLY A 216 -13.85 -15.85 16.37
C GLY A 216 -12.92 -14.97 17.22
N VAL A 217 -12.90 -15.20 18.54
CA VAL A 217 -11.91 -14.64 19.45
C VAL A 217 -10.88 -15.71 19.79
N PHE A 218 -9.62 -15.51 19.33
CA PHE A 218 -8.55 -16.50 19.42
C PHE A 218 -7.65 -16.32 20.65
N GLY A 219 -8.18 -15.87 21.74
CA GLY A 219 -7.50 -15.69 23.02
C GLY A 219 -7.99 -14.44 23.73
N ASN A 220 -7.88 -14.50 25.07
CA ASN A 220 -8.26 -13.42 25.97
C ASN A 220 -7.29 -13.31 27.15
N ASP A 221 -6.06 -13.76 26.94
CA ASP A 221 -5.00 -13.90 27.95
C ASP A 221 -3.78 -13.00 27.68
N TYR A 222 -3.95 -12.00 26.79
CA TYR A 222 -2.94 -10.96 26.58
C TYR A 222 -2.88 -10.02 27.80
N ASP A 223 -1.68 -9.48 28.07
CA ASP A 223 -1.48 -8.44 29.10
C ASP A 223 -2.00 -7.08 28.63
N THR A 224 -3.34 -6.99 28.53
CA THR A 224 -4.12 -5.83 28.10
C THR A 224 -5.36 -5.69 28.97
N PRO A 225 -6.03 -4.52 29.02
CA PRO A 225 -7.18 -4.31 29.90
C PRO A 225 -8.34 -5.30 29.73
N ASP A 226 -8.54 -5.84 28.52
CA ASP A 226 -9.61 -6.79 28.20
C ASP A 226 -9.09 -8.18 27.78
N GLY A 227 -7.77 -8.38 27.88
CA GLY A 227 -7.11 -9.64 27.50
C GLY A 227 -7.00 -9.86 26.00
N THR A 228 -7.42 -8.91 25.17
CA THR A 228 -7.29 -9.00 23.69
C THR A 228 -6.17 -8.13 23.15
N GLY A 229 -5.80 -8.32 21.90
CA GLY A 229 -4.73 -7.54 21.28
C GLY A 229 -5.15 -6.09 21.00
N VAL A 230 -4.42 -5.12 21.55
CA VAL A 230 -4.60 -3.69 21.25
C VAL A 230 -4.05 -3.38 19.85
N ARG A 231 -4.78 -2.57 19.09
CA ARG A 231 -4.38 -2.13 17.75
C ARG A 231 -4.69 -0.66 17.57
N ASP A 232 -3.82 0.00 16.79
CA ASP A 232 -4.06 1.35 16.32
C ASP A 232 -4.74 1.31 14.95
N TYR A 233 -5.80 2.10 14.78
CA TYR A 233 -6.63 2.12 13.58
C TYR A 233 -6.63 3.50 12.94
N ILE A 234 -6.48 3.54 11.60
CA ILE A 234 -6.60 4.74 10.79
C ILE A 234 -7.75 4.58 9.80
N HIS A 235 -8.58 5.61 9.63
CA HIS A 235 -9.60 5.57 8.59
C HIS A 235 -8.95 5.63 7.20
N VAL A 236 -9.39 4.77 6.27
CA VAL A 236 -8.76 4.63 4.94
C VAL A 236 -8.73 5.93 4.13
N VAL A 237 -9.71 6.82 4.32
CA VAL A 237 -9.72 8.14 3.67
C VAL A 237 -8.63 9.05 4.25
N ASP A 238 -8.39 9.00 5.58
CA ASP A 238 -7.31 9.78 6.20
C ASP A 238 -5.94 9.22 5.80
N LEU A 239 -5.81 7.90 5.70
CA LEU A 239 -4.63 7.26 5.11
C LEU A 239 -4.40 7.73 3.65
N ALA A 240 -5.45 7.79 2.84
CA ALA A 240 -5.38 8.28 1.46
C ALA A 240 -4.93 9.76 1.40
N LYS A 241 -5.45 10.62 2.27
CA LYS A 241 -4.98 12.02 2.42
C LYS A 241 -3.52 12.11 2.85
N GLY A 242 -3.04 11.17 3.68
CA GLY A 242 -1.62 11.04 4.01
C GLY A 242 -0.74 10.86 2.77
N HIS A 243 -1.21 10.11 1.76
CA HIS A 243 -0.49 9.97 0.47
C HIS A 243 -0.47 11.27 -0.34
N VAL A 244 -1.56 12.03 -0.35
CA VAL A 244 -1.59 13.36 -0.98
C VAL A 244 -0.61 14.31 -0.27
N ALA A 245 -0.54 14.27 1.05
CA ALA A 245 0.45 15.03 1.82
C ALA A 245 1.90 14.59 1.50
N ALA A 246 2.12 13.30 1.32
CA ALA A 246 3.42 12.75 0.94
C ALA A 246 3.88 13.25 -0.45
N ILE A 247 2.97 13.43 -1.42
CA ILE A 247 3.31 14.06 -2.72
C ILE A 247 3.78 15.50 -2.52
N ASN A 248 3.15 16.26 -1.62
CA ASN A 248 3.62 17.61 -1.34
C ASN A 248 5.03 17.59 -0.73
N LYS A 249 5.33 16.58 0.12
CA LYS A 249 6.67 16.41 0.67
C LYS A 249 7.71 16.00 -0.40
N ILE A 250 7.33 15.19 -1.37
CA ILE A 250 8.21 14.81 -2.52
C ILE A 250 8.70 16.05 -3.27
N LYS A 251 7.86 17.07 -3.45
CA LYS A 251 8.21 18.31 -4.16
C LYS A 251 9.33 19.12 -3.49
N GLU A 252 9.63 18.83 -2.22
CA GLU A 252 10.73 19.46 -1.47
C GLU A 252 12.07 18.75 -1.71
N ASN A 253 12.13 17.69 -2.51
CA ASN A 253 13.31 16.85 -2.73
C ASN A 253 13.91 16.34 -1.40
N PRO A 254 13.14 15.62 -0.59
CA PRO A 254 13.49 15.35 0.80
C PRO A 254 14.53 14.24 0.99
N GLY A 255 14.96 13.54 -0.09
CA GLY A 255 15.70 12.29 0.00
C GLY A 255 14.83 11.18 0.57
N VAL A 256 15.31 10.46 1.58
CA VAL A 256 14.50 9.45 2.29
C VAL A 256 13.77 10.07 3.47
N LYS A 257 12.47 9.83 3.57
CA LYS A 257 11.64 10.18 4.74
C LYS A 257 10.72 9.03 5.12
N ILE A 258 10.49 8.88 6.42
CA ILE A 258 9.66 7.83 7.00
C ILE A 258 8.56 8.49 7.81
N TYR A 259 7.34 7.98 7.68
CA TYR A 259 6.18 8.43 8.48
C TYR A 259 5.33 7.24 8.89
N ASN A 260 4.88 7.24 10.12
CA ASN A 260 3.84 6.35 10.64
C ASN A 260 2.45 6.90 10.28
N LEU A 261 1.56 6.02 9.83
CA LEU A 261 0.17 6.36 9.49
C LEU A 261 -0.81 5.32 10.04
#